data_b3b9ead53fd83d91db4b4a94d9d9e49c
#
_entry.id   b3b9ead53fd83d91db4b4a94d9d9e49c
#
_cell.length_a   1.000
_cell.length_b   1.000
_cell.length_c   1.000
_cell.angle_alpha   90.00
_cell.angle_beta   90.00
_cell.angle_gamma   90.00
#
_symmetry.space_group_name_H-M   'P 1'
#
loop_
_entity.id
_entity.type
_entity.pdbx_description
1 polymer ?
#
loop_
_entity_poly.entity_id
_entity_poly.type
_entity_poly.pdbx_seq_one_letter_code
_entity_poly.pdbx_strand_id
1 'polypeptide(L)'
;MRVLIVARCKNGRYAPFVTEQVDAIEKQGVECRYFAVDGKGITGYLRQLPKLRKAILEFHPDIIHAHYGLCGLLANYQRRIPVVTTYHGSDINDSRVLRLSRKSIRLSRFNIFVSKKNVDIACPQKDFALIPCGIDLDDYPILDKADARRQMGFNPSKKYVLFAGAFDNPVKNAPLAKAAMEFVPEAQLIELKGYSRPQVATLMQAIDAFLMTSYTEGSPQVIKEALVCGCPIVSVDVGDVRERIDGIDGCHVSASDVQSLADALKQALAFGRKTRGREAIIRDGLTNTQISARIKDTYSSILCR
;
A
#
# COMPACT_ATOMS: atom_id res chain seq x y z
N MET A 1 -4.87 -20.07 16.65
CA MET A 1 -4.04 -18.88 16.94
C MET A 1 -4.94 -17.66 16.93
N ARG A 2 -4.83 -16.83 17.98
CA ARG A 2 -5.66 -15.64 18.19
C ARG A 2 -4.79 -14.38 18.08
N VAL A 3 -5.15 -13.46 17.22
CA VAL A 3 -4.34 -12.25 16.95
C VAL A 3 -5.17 -10.99 17.19
N LEU A 4 -4.69 -10.10 18.07
CA LEU A 4 -5.31 -8.79 18.30
C LEU A 4 -4.70 -7.76 17.35
N ILE A 5 -5.50 -7.27 16.43
CA ILE A 5 -5.09 -6.27 15.43
C ILE A 5 -5.22 -4.88 16.04
N VAL A 6 -4.10 -4.18 16.25
CA VAL A 6 -4.08 -2.80 16.78
C VAL A 6 -3.83 -1.82 15.65
N ALA A 7 -4.87 -1.12 15.22
CA ALA A 7 -4.81 -0.24 14.07
C ALA A 7 -5.58 1.07 14.32
N ARG A 8 -5.13 2.13 13.63
CA ARG A 8 -5.83 3.41 13.66
C ARG A 8 -7.20 3.28 12.99
N CYS A 9 -8.22 3.72 13.70
CA CYS A 9 -9.58 3.84 13.19
C CYS A 9 -9.93 5.32 13.03
N LYS A 10 -10.35 5.73 11.84
CA LYS A 10 -10.77 7.12 11.57
C LYS A 10 -12.23 7.09 11.09
N ASN A 11 -13.10 7.82 11.79
CA ASN A 11 -14.54 7.86 11.49
C ASN A 11 -15.17 6.45 11.37
N GLY A 12 -14.81 5.54 12.29
CA GLY A 12 -15.30 4.18 12.31
C GLY A 12 -14.73 3.23 11.23
N ARG A 13 -13.71 3.68 10.47
CA ARG A 13 -13.12 2.91 9.36
C ARG A 13 -11.63 2.70 9.54
N TYR A 14 -11.15 1.50 9.25
CA TYR A 14 -9.74 1.17 9.11
C TYR A 14 -9.25 1.46 7.68
N ALA A 15 -7.94 1.53 7.50
CA ALA A 15 -7.39 1.62 6.15
C ALA A 15 -7.69 0.33 5.36
N PRO A 16 -8.13 0.40 4.09
CA PRO A 16 -8.56 -0.78 3.32
C PRO A 16 -7.52 -1.90 3.27
N PHE A 17 -6.24 -1.57 3.05
CA PHE A 17 -5.18 -2.58 3.03
C PHE A 17 -4.98 -3.31 4.38
N VAL A 18 -5.41 -2.72 5.53
CA VAL A 18 -5.39 -3.39 6.83
C VAL A 18 -6.54 -4.40 6.90
N THR A 19 -7.75 -4.02 6.50
CA THR A 19 -8.91 -4.92 6.52
C THR A 19 -8.70 -6.09 5.58
N GLU A 20 -8.25 -5.84 4.36
CA GLU A 20 -7.95 -6.87 3.37
C GLU A 20 -6.88 -7.86 3.83
N GLN A 21 -5.82 -7.35 4.47
CA GLN A 21 -4.78 -8.20 5.02
C GLN A 21 -5.32 -9.07 6.16
N VAL A 22 -6.16 -8.52 7.04
CA VAL A 22 -6.79 -9.27 8.14
C VAL A 22 -7.75 -10.32 7.60
N ASP A 23 -8.62 -9.97 6.66
CA ASP A 23 -9.55 -10.92 6.03
C ASP A 23 -8.78 -12.09 5.37
N ALA A 24 -7.64 -11.79 4.72
CA ALA A 24 -6.79 -12.82 4.13
C ALA A 24 -6.10 -13.70 5.20
N ILE A 25 -5.71 -13.14 6.35
CA ILE A 25 -5.15 -13.87 7.48
C ILE A 25 -6.21 -14.77 8.14
N GLU A 26 -7.45 -14.31 8.27
CA GLU A 26 -8.56 -15.10 8.79
C GLU A 26 -8.88 -16.30 7.89
N LYS A 27 -8.80 -16.12 6.55
CA LYS A 27 -8.91 -17.22 5.57
C LYS A 27 -7.82 -18.28 5.75
N GLN A 28 -6.68 -17.94 6.41
CA GLN A 28 -5.62 -18.90 6.79
C GLN A 28 -5.89 -19.62 8.11
N GLY A 29 -7.06 -19.44 8.71
CA GLY A 29 -7.46 -20.08 9.97
C GLY A 29 -6.92 -19.41 11.23
N VAL A 30 -6.64 -18.11 11.17
CA VAL A 30 -6.26 -17.29 12.33
C VAL A 30 -7.50 -16.52 12.81
N GLU A 31 -7.82 -16.59 14.11
CA GLU A 31 -8.89 -15.81 14.71
C GLU A 31 -8.39 -14.37 14.98
N CYS A 32 -8.97 -13.36 14.32
CA CYS A 32 -8.57 -11.97 14.49
C CYS A 32 -9.66 -11.15 15.22
N ARG A 33 -9.21 -10.21 16.05
CA ARG A 33 -10.08 -9.18 16.64
C ARG A 33 -9.42 -7.82 16.52
N TYR A 34 -10.19 -6.80 16.17
CA TYR A 34 -9.67 -5.44 16.07
C TYR A 34 -9.72 -4.70 17.41
N PHE A 35 -8.64 -3.96 17.68
CA PHE A 35 -8.59 -2.89 18.66
C PHE A 35 -8.42 -1.55 17.93
N ALA A 36 -9.47 -0.73 17.94
CA ALA A 36 -9.49 0.56 17.27
C ALA A 36 -8.72 1.62 18.09
N VAL A 37 -7.73 2.25 17.46
CA VAL A 37 -7.02 3.40 18.02
C VAL A 37 -7.58 4.67 17.39
N ASP A 38 -8.29 5.46 18.17
CA ASP A 38 -8.95 6.72 17.75
C ASP A 38 -8.25 7.98 18.31
N GLY A 39 -7.22 7.82 19.12
CA GLY A 39 -6.46 8.90 19.73
C GLY A 39 -5.65 9.75 18.74
N LYS A 40 -5.41 11.02 19.09
CA LYS A 40 -4.54 11.93 18.34
C LYS A 40 -3.23 12.17 19.11
N GLY A 41 -2.11 12.14 18.38
CA GLY A 41 -0.78 12.34 18.96
C GLY A 41 -0.39 11.26 19.98
N ILE A 42 0.81 11.33 20.54
CA ILE A 42 1.36 10.33 21.46
C ILE A 42 0.48 10.14 22.69
N THR A 43 0.06 11.24 23.31
CA THR A 43 -0.76 11.20 24.53
C THR A 43 -2.13 10.57 24.29
N GLY A 44 -2.76 10.87 23.14
CA GLY A 44 -4.02 10.25 22.76
C GLY A 44 -3.90 8.74 22.55
N TYR A 45 -2.78 8.28 21.97
CA TYR A 45 -2.51 6.85 21.84
C TYR A 45 -2.27 6.19 23.21
N LEU A 46 -1.42 6.77 24.06
CA LEU A 46 -1.09 6.17 25.36
C LEU A 46 -2.29 6.12 26.32
N ARG A 47 -3.22 7.06 26.22
CA ARG A 47 -4.49 7.00 26.96
C ARG A 47 -5.37 5.79 26.62
N GLN A 48 -5.13 5.12 25.49
CA GLN A 48 -5.82 3.90 25.13
C GLN A 48 -5.27 2.64 25.83
N LEU A 49 -4.12 2.73 26.53
CA LEU A 49 -3.48 1.57 27.14
C LEU A 49 -4.37 0.80 28.15
N PRO A 50 -5.17 1.43 29.01
CA PRO A 50 -6.10 0.70 29.88
C PRO A 50 -7.16 -0.09 29.11
N LYS A 51 -7.70 0.52 28.02
CA LYS A 51 -8.67 -0.15 27.14
C LYS A 51 -8.03 -1.33 26.38
N LEU A 52 -6.79 -1.16 25.90
CA LEU A 52 -6.04 -2.23 25.25
C LEU A 52 -5.80 -3.40 26.22
N ARG A 53 -5.40 -3.12 27.47
CA ARG A 53 -5.23 -4.19 28.48
C ARG A 53 -6.52 -4.94 28.77
N LYS A 54 -7.66 -4.24 28.82
CA LYS A 54 -8.98 -4.87 28.97
C LYS A 54 -9.29 -5.77 27.77
N ALA A 55 -9.10 -5.29 26.55
CA ALA A 55 -9.29 -6.09 25.33
C ALA A 55 -8.40 -7.34 25.29
N ILE A 56 -7.18 -7.26 25.77
CA ILE A 56 -6.26 -8.41 25.92
C ILE A 56 -6.83 -9.44 26.91
N LEU A 57 -7.33 -8.98 28.07
CA LEU A 57 -7.92 -9.86 29.08
C LEU A 57 -9.21 -10.54 28.59
N GLU A 58 -9.99 -9.89 27.73
CA GLU A 58 -11.23 -10.44 27.19
C GLU A 58 -10.99 -11.38 26.01
N PHE A 59 -9.99 -11.08 25.18
CA PHE A 59 -9.74 -11.85 23.95
C PHE A 59 -8.69 -12.95 24.12
N HIS A 60 -7.77 -12.81 25.09
CA HIS A 60 -6.64 -13.73 25.30
C HIS A 60 -5.85 -14.00 24.01
N PRO A 61 -5.29 -12.94 23.34
CA PRO A 61 -4.55 -13.15 22.11
C PRO A 61 -3.20 -13.81 22.36
N ASP A 62 -2.76 -14.65 21.41
CA ASP A 62 -1.41 -15.22 21.38
C ASP A 62 -0.39 -14.17 20.90
N ILE A 63 -0.83 -13.28 19.99
CA ILE A 63 -0.01 -12.22 19.37
C ILE A 63 -0.83 -10.92 19.27
N ILE A 64 -0.15 -9.80 19.38
CA ILE A 64 -0.70 -8.50 18.98
C ILE A 64 0.00 -8.09 17.68
N HIS A 65 -0.78 -7.85 16.61
CA HIS A 65 -0.26 -7.27 15.37
C HIS A 65 -0.68 -5.81 15.26
N ALA A 66 0.28 -4.92 15.35
CA ALA A 66 0.06 -3.48 15.27
C ALA A 66 0.42 -2.94 13.89
N HIS A 67 -0.44 -2.08 13.34
CA HIS A 67 -0.17 -1.35 12.11
C HIS A 67 0.23 0.09 12.41
N TYR A 68 1.37 0.51 11.85
CA TYR A 68 2.09 1.77 12.10
C TYR A 68 2.82 1.86 13.44
N GLY A 69 3.91 2.62 13.44
CA GLY A 69 4.82 2.75 14.57
C GLY A 69 4.19 3.24 15.88
N LEU A 70 3.20 4.16 15.83
CA LEU A 70 2.50 4.63 17.04
C LEU A 70 1.57 3.56 17.63
N CYS A 71 0.88 2.79 16.80
CA CYS A 71 0.10 1.64 17.26
C CYS A 71 1.02 0.56 17.85
N GLY A 72 2.17 0.31 17.21
CA GLY A 72 3.20 -0.58 17.72
C GLY A 72 3.75 -0.11 19.07
N LEU A 73 3.99 1.19 19.23
CA LEU A 73 4.44 1.73 20.51
C LEU A 73 3.40 1.52 21.62
N LEU A 74 2.12 1.83 21.35
CA LEU A 74 1.01 1.56 22.28
C LEU A 74 0.94 0.08 22.63
N ALA A 75 0.97 -0.79 21.62
CA ALA A 75 0.88 -2.24 21.80
C ALA A 75 2.03 -2.77 22.68
N ASN A 76 3.25 -2.29 22.48
CA ASN A 76 4.41 -2.73 23.26
C ASN A 76 4.36 -2.33 24.75
N TYR A 77 3.66 -1.25 25.12
CA TYR A 77 3.54 -0.85 26.51
C TYR A 77 2.66 -1.75 27.39
N GLN A 78 1.91 -2.71 26.80
CA GLN A 78 1.20 -3.73 27.59
C GLN A 78 2.13 -4.78 28.21
N ARG A 79 3.29 -5.10 27.57
CA ARG A 79 4.42 -5.93 28.05
C ARG A 79 4.13 -7.40 28.37
N ARG A 80 3.01 -7.97 28.00
CA ARG A 80 2.63 -9.35 28.31
C ARG A 80 2.62 -10.25 27.07
N ILE A 81 2.05 -9.75 25.99
CA ILE A 81 1.85 -10.48 24.74
C ILE A 81 2.89 -10.03 23.72
N PRO A 82 3.51 -10.93 22.94
CA PRO A 82 4.46 -10.57 21.89
C PRO A 82 3.78 -9.68 20.84
N VAL A 83 4.52 -8.64 20.38
CA VAL A 83 4.02 -7.66 19.42
C VAL A 83 4.77 -7.81 18.10
N VAL A 84 4.02 -7.97 17.02
CA VAL A 84 4.46 -7.77 15.64
C VAL A 84 4.04 -6.37 15.22
N THR A 85 4.91 -5.59 14.59
CA THR A 85 4.54 -4.26 14.08
C THR A 85 4.86 -4.14 12.60
N THR A 86 3.84 -3.79 11.79
CA THR A 86 4.01 -3.47 10.37
C THR A 86 4.10 -1.96 10.17
N TYR A 87 5.14 -1.53 9.45
CA TYR A 87 5.43 -0.13 9.10
C TYR A 87 5.08 0.11 7.63
N HIS A 88 4.26 1.17 7.37
CA HIS A 88 3.62 1.39 6.06
C HIS A 88 4.21 2.55 5.24
N GLY A 89 5.28 3.18 5.70
CA GLY A 89 5.98 4.25 5.00
C GLY A 89 5.80 5.62 5.64
N SER A 90 4.60 6.13 5.83
CA SER A 90 4.38 7.45 6.45
C SER A 90 4.91 7.54 7.89
N ASP A 91 5.02 6.43 8.58
CA ASP A 91 5.57 6.29 9.92
C ASP A 91 7.10 6.10 9.94
N ILE A 92 7.72 5.92 8.78
CA ILE A 92 9.17 5.80 8.60
C ILE A 92 9.74 7.02 7.86
N ASN A 93 9.05 7.51 6.82
CA ASN A 93 9.54 8.58 5.94
C ASN A 93 9.42 9.98 6.58
N ASP A 94 8.51 10.20 7.54
CA ASP A 94 8.46 11.45 8.32
C ASP A 94 9.41 11.36 9.51
N SER A 95 10.46 12.18 9.52
CA SER A 95 11.50 12.18 10.57
C SER A 95 10.96 12.40 11.99
N ARG A 96 9.85 13.14 12.14
CA ARG A 96 9.20 13.40 13.43
C ARG A 96 8.54 12.12 13.98
N VAL A 97 7.90 11.37 13.10
CA VAL A 97 7.23 10.11 13.44
C VAL A 97 8.25 8.99 13.58
N LEU A 98 9.28 8.95 12.74
CA LEU A 98 10.36 7.95 12.75
C LEU A 98 11.01 7.80 14.14
N ARG A 99 11.23 8.91 14.86
CA ARG A 99 11.80 8.84 16.23
C ARG A 99 10.97 7.95 17.15
N LEU A 100 9.66 7.99 17.02
CA LEU A 100 8.73 7.17 17.82
C LEU A 100 8.63 5.74 17.26
N SER A 101 8.61 5.60 15.94
CA SER A 101 8.65 4.30 15.27
C SER A 101 9.90 3.52 15.64
N ARG A 102 11.06 4.18 15.76
CA ARG A 102 12.30 3.52 16.25
C ARG A 102 12.18 2.97 17.68
N LYS A 103 11.39 3.60 18.56
CA LYS A 103 11.08 3.01 19.87
C LYS A 103 10.20 1.77 19.73
N SER A 104 9.19 1.81 18.88
CA SER A 104 8.37 0.64 18.57
C SER A 104 9.21 -0.49 17.98
N ILE A 105 10.11 -0.21 17.03
CA ILE A 105 11.02 -1.19 16.39
C ILE A 105 11.87 -1.92 17.45
N ARG A 106 12.43 -1.18 18.42
CA ARG A 106 13.24 -1.78 19.48
C ARG A 106 12.44 -2.64 20.47
N LEU A 107 11.17 -2.29 20.70
CA LEU A 107 10.32 -2.97 21.68
C LEU A 107 9.59 -4.16 21.07
N SER A 108 9.23 -4.10 19.79
CA SER A 108 8.50 -5.17 19.11
C SER A 108 9.29 -6.46 19.10
N ARG A 109 8.59 -7.58 19.27
CA ARG A 109 9.16 -8.93 19.15
C ARG A 109 9.62 -9.21 17.71
N PHE A 110 8.88 -8.68 16.73
CA PHE A 110 9.19 -8.79 15.32
C PHE A 110 8.68 -7.55 14.55
N ASN A 111 9.38 -7.18 13.49
CA ASN A 111 9.08 -6.01 12.68
C ASN A 111 8.82 -6.41 11.22
N ILE A 112 7.80 -5.85 10.62
CA ILE A 112 7.48 -6.02 9.20
C ILE A 112 7.61 -4.66 8.53
N PHE A 113 8.37 -4.57 7.44
CA PHE A 113 8.50 -3.38 6.61
C PHE A 113 7.92 -3.66 5.23
N VAL A 114 7.24 -2.67 4.66
CA VAL A 114 6.58 -2.84 3.35
C VAL A 114 7.48 -2.56 2.17
N SER A 115 8.66 -1.93 2.37
CA SER A 115 9.64 -1.66 1.32
C SER A 115 11.07 -1.70 1.84
N LYS A 116 12.03 -1.98 0.96
CA LYS A 116 13.45 -1.94 1.27
C LYS A 116 13.89 -0.55 1.71
N LYS A 117 13.41 0.51 1.05
CA LYS A 117 13.67 1.91 1.45
C LYS A 117 13.26 2.18 2.90
N ASN A 118 12.15 1.60 3.35
CA ASN A 118 11.75 1.72 4.77
C ASN A 118 12.71 0.99 5.71
N VAL A 119 13.24 -0.15 5.33
CA VAL A 119 14.27 -0.87 6.11
C VAL A 119 15.53 -0.02 6.23
N ASP A 120 16.01 0.54 5.11
CA ASP A 120 17.23 1.35 5.05
C ASP A 120 17.13 2.60 5.93
N ILE A 121 15.97 3.28 5.92
CA ILE A 121 15.69 4.47 6.77
C ILE A 121 15.54 4.08 8.25
N ALA A 122 14.84 3.01 8.54
CA ALA A 122 14.56 2.56 9.90
C ALA A 122 15.79 2.00 10.60
N CYS A 123 16.71 1.34 9.85
CA CYS A 123 17.91 0.64 10.34
C CYS A 123 17.58 -0.28 11.53
N PRO A 124 16.72 -1.30 11.36
CA PRO A 124 16.32 -2.17 12.45
C PRO A 124 17.49 -3.01 12.97
N GLN A 125 17.61 -3.12 14.31
CA GLN A 125 18.63 -3.92 14.99
C GLN A 125 18.10 -5.29 15.45
N LYS A 126 16.85 -5.61 15.17
CA LYS A 126 16.16 -6.84 15.56
C LYS A 126 15.62 -7.56 14.34
N ASP A 127 15.15 -8.78 14.57
CA ASP A 127 14.49 -9.60 13.56
C ASP A 127 13.40 -8.84 12.83
N PHE A 128 13.45 -8.86 11.51
CA PHE A 128 12.46 -8.23 10.66
C PHE A 128 12.23 -9.04 9.37
N ALA A 129 11.12 -8.75 8.71
CA ALA A 129 10.85 -9.23 7.37
C ALA A 129 10.42 -8.07 6.46
N LEU A 130 10.72 -8.21 5.17
CA LEU A 130 10.19 -7.38 4.11
C LEU A 130 8.93 -8.06 3.55
N ILE A 131 7.75 -7.58 3.99
CA ILE A 131 6.45 -8.10 3.57
C ILE A 131 5.56 -6.92 3.19
N PRO A 132 5.46 -6.59 1.89
CA PRO A 132 4.54 -5.54 1.41
C PRO A 132 3.08 -5.95 1.62
N CYS A 133 2.15 -4.99 1.54
CA CYS A 133 0.74 -5.32 1.52
C CYS A 133 0.39 -6.12 0.26
N GLY A 134 -0.46 -7.12 0.40
CA GLY A 134 -0.97 -7.91 -0.72
C GLY A 134 -2.02 -7.19 -1.54
N ILE A 135 -2.43 -7.83 -2.62
CA ILE A 135 -3.58 -7.43 -3.44
C ILE A 135 -4.49 -8.63 -3.68
N ASP A 136 -5.81 -8.42 -3.63
CA ASP A 136 -6.78 -9.45 -3.99
C ASP A 136 -7.04 -9.40 -5.49
N LEU A 137 -6.77 -10.50 -6.19
CA LEU A 137 -6.98 -10.56 -7.63
C LEU A 137 -8.46 -10.59 -8.02
N ASP A 138 -9.32 -11.04 -7.12
CA ASP A 138 -10.76 -11.16 -7.35
C ASP A 138 -11.44 -9.78 -7.36
N ASP A 139 -10.86 -8.79 -6.69
CA ASP A 139 -11.32 -7.39 -6.74
C ASP A 139 -11.07 -6.72 -8.12
N TYR A 140 -10.24 -7.34 -8.97
CA TYR A 140 -9.82 -6.81 -10.28
C TYR A 140 -10.10 -7.82 -11.39
N PRO A 141 -11.37 -8.09 -11.74
CA PRO A 141 -11.73 -8.96 -12.85
C PRO A 141 -11.16 -8.40 -14.14
N ILE A 142 -10.73 -9.29 -15.04
CA ILE A 142 -10.17 -8.89 -16.34
C ILE A 142 -11.31 -8.44 -17.25
N LEU A 143 -11.24 -7.18 -17.70
CA LEU A 143 -12.16 -6.59 -18.65
C LEU A 143 -11.45 -6.28 -19.97
N ASP A 144 -12.19 -6.33 -21.08
CA ASP A 144 -11.74 -5.73 -22.32
C ASP A 144 -11.73 -4.19 -22.20
N LYS A 145 -10.76 -3.55 -22.85
CA LYS A 145 -10.59 -2.09 -22.77
C LYS A 145 -11.79 -1.32 -23.33
N ALA A 146 -12.41 -1.82 -24.40
CA ALA A 146 -13.58 -1.16 -24.99
C ALA A 146 -14.80 -1.27 -24.07
N ASP A 147 -14.96 -2.41 -23.38
CA ASP A 147 -16.02 -2.59 -22.39
C ASP A 147 -15.79 -1.70 -21.14
N ALA A 148 -14.55 -1.64 -20.64
CA ALA A 148 -14.19 -0.76 -19.54
C ALA A 148 -14.44 0.72 -19.88
N ARG A 149 -14.06 1.15 -21.09
CA ARG A 149 -14.33 2.52 -21.58
C ARG A 149 -15.81 2.83 -21.67
N ARG A 150 -16.61 1.89 -22.19
CA ARG A 150 -18.07 2.03 -22.29
C ARG A 150 -18.71 2.21 -20.92
N GLN A 151 -18.28 1.40 -19.92
CA GLN A 151 -18.75 1.51 -18.53
C GLN A 151 -18.36 2.84 -17.89
N MET A 152 -17.18 3.38 -18.21
CA MET A 152 -16.70 4.66 -17.69
C MET A 152 -17.20 5.89 -18.48
N GLY A 153 -17.93 5.69 -19.60
CA GLY A 153 -18.37 6.77 -20.47
C GLY A 153 -17.23 7.47 -21.24
N PHE A 154 -16.13 6.76 -21.50
CA PHE A 154 -14.94 7.30 -22.17
C PHE A 154 -15.10 7.27 -23.69
N ASN A 155 -14.61 8.32 -24.35
CA ASN A 155 -14.54 8.35 -25.81
C ASN A 155 -13.47 7.34 -26.30
N PRO A 156 -13.83 6.37 -27.17
CA PRO A 156 -12.90 5.35 -27.64
C PRO A 156 -11.71 5.90 -28.46
N SER A 157 -11.88 7.08 -29.08
CA SER A 157 -10.84 7.70 -29.91
C SER A 157 -9.84 8.57 -29.13
N LYS A 158 -10.08 8.83 -27.83
CA LYS A 158 -9.19 9.64 -26.98
C LYS A 158 -8.23 8.75 -26.18
N LYS A 159 -7.05 9.30 -25.87
CA LYS A 159 -6.14 8.69 -24.91
C LYS A 159 -6.35 9.28 -23.52
N TYR A 160 -6.19 8.45 -22.51
CA TYR A 160 -6.40 8.82 -21.10
C TYR A 160 -5.22 8.39 -20.24
N VAL A 161 -4.71 9.32 -19.44
CA VAL A 161 -3.70 9.08 -18.43
C VAL A 161 -4.34 9.24 -17.06
N LEU A 162 -4.26 8.22 -16.21
CA LEU A 162 -4.79 8.27 -14.84
C LEU A 162 -3.69 8.70 -13.87
N PHE A 163 -3.90 9.82 -13.20
CA PHE A 163 -3.03 10.31 -12.13
C PHE A 163 -3.30 9.54 -10.82
N ALA A 164 -2.24 9.17 -10.13
CA ALA A 164 -2.23 8.29 -8.95
C ALA A 164 -2.83 8.90 -7.66
N GLY A 165 -3.83 9.72 -7.75
CA GLY A 165 -4.51 10.32 -6.60
C GLY A 165 -5.33 11.55 -6.95
N ALA A 166 -5.73 12.29 -5.92
CA ALA A 166 -6.43 13.56 -6.07
C ALA A 166 -5.43 14.70 -6.37
N PHE A 167 -5.81 15.62 -7.23
CA PHE A 167 -4.98 16.78 -7.58
C PHE A 167 -4.72 17.72 -6.41
N ASP A 168 -5.59 17.74 -5.42
CA ASP A 168 -5.47 18.54 -4.20
C ASP A 168 -4.64 17.87 -3.08
N ASN A 169 -4.12 16.67 -3.31
CA ASN A 169 -3.22 16.00 -2.38
C ASN A 169 -1.75 16.42 -2.64
N PRO A 170 -1.13 17.23 -1.76
CA PRO A 170 0.22 17.76 -2.00
C PRO A 170 1.30 16.68 -2.10
N VAL A 171 1.11 15.53 -1.43
CA VAL A 171 2.08 14.42 -1.47
C VAL A 171 2.17 13.81 -2.87
N LYS A 172 1.10 13.87 -3.66
CA LYS A 172 1.01 13.28 -5.00
C LYS A 172 1.66 14.12 -6.09
N ASN A 173 2.00 15.39 -5.81
CA ASN A 173 2.72 16.28 -6.74
C ASN A 173 2.03 16.45 -8.11
N ALA A 174 0.75 16.77 -8.09
CA ALA A 174 -0.03 17.02 -9.31
C ALA A 174 0.56 18.12 -10.23
N PRO A 175 1.23 19.19 -9.74
CA PRO A 175 1.85 20.16 -10.61
C PRO A 175 2.87 19.55 -11.59
N LEU A 176 3.72 18.62 -11.14
CA LEU A 176 4.69 17.94 -11.99
C LEU A 176 4.00 17.08 -13.06
N ALA A 177 2.94 16.34 -12.68
CA ALA A 177 2.15 15.54 -13.61
C ALA A 177 1.49 16.42 -14.70
N LYS A 178 0.87 17.55 -14.30
CA LYS A 178 0.25 18.48 -15.24
C LYS A 178 1.26 19.10 -16.21
N ALA A 179 2.41 19.53 -15.71
CA ALA A 179 3.47 20.08 -16.55
C ALA A 179 4.01 19.04 -17.56
N ALA A 180 4.19 17.78 -17.16
CA ALA A 180 4.58 16.71 -18.10
C ALA A 180 3.50 16.46 -19.17
N MET A 181 2.21 16.55 -18.81
CA MET A 181 1.10 16.38 -19.76
C MET A 181 1.00 17.48 -20.82
N GLU A 182 1.55 18.68 -20.60
CA GLU A 182 1.63 19.73 -21.63
C GLU A 182 2.43 19.29 -22.86
N PHE A 183 3.35 18.34 -22.70
CA PHE A 183 4.15 17.72 -23.77
C PHE A 183 3.49 16.48 -24.39
N VAL A 184 2.26 16.14 -23.96
CA VAL A 184 1.49 14.96 -24.41
C VAL A 184 0.04 15.38 -24.72
N PRO A 185 -0.16 16.34 -25.66
CA PRO A 185 -1.48 16.98 -25.88
C PRO A 185 -2.56 16.03 -26.43
N GLU A 186 -2.16 14.86 -26.95
CA GLU A 186 -3.07 13.84 -27.44
C GLU A 186 -3.76 13.04 -26.34
N ALA A 187 -3.37 13.20 -25.06
CA ALA A 187 -3.93 12.46 -23.95
C ALA A 187 -4.56 13.39 -22.90
N GLN A 188 -5.64 12.94 -22.30
CA GLN A 188 -6.34 13.65 -21.22
C GLN A 188 -5.90 13.08 -19.86
N LEU A 189 -5.49 13.98 -18.93
CA LEU A 189 -5.17 13.61 -17.54
C LEU A 189 -6.46 13.51 -16.72
N ILE A 190 -6.63 12.40 -15.99
CA ILE A 190 -7.76 12.15 -15.08
C ILE A 190 -7.21 11.92 -13.67
N GLU A 191 -7.83 12.52 -12.64
CA GLU A 191 -7.47 12.25 -11.25
C GLU A 191 -8.19 11.02 -10.69
N LEU A 192 -7.49 10.28 -9.82
CA LEU A 192 -8.07 9.16 -9.08
C LEU A 192 -8.74 9.68 -7.80
N LYS A 193 -9.95 10.27 -7.96
CA LYS A 193 -10.74 10.83 -6.86
C LYS A 193 -12.22 10.58 -7.07
N GLY A 194 -12.92 10.17 -6.01
CA GLY A 194 -14.38 10.01 -6.03
C GLY A 194 -14.89 8.69 -6.60
N TYR A 195 -14.01 7.77 -6.98
CA TYR A 195 -14.38 6.44 -7.48
C TYR A 195 -14.52 5.44 -6.34
N SER A 196 -15.51 4.56 -6.40
CA SER A 196 -15.61 3.38 -5.59
C SER A 196 -14.55 2.34 -6.03
N ARG A 197 -14.25 1.35 -5.20
CA ARG A 197 -13.23 0.35 -5.51
C ARG A 197 -13.49 -0.43 -6.81
N PRO A 198 -14.71 -0.94 -7.09
CA PRO A 198 -15.01 -1.55 -8.38
C PRO A 198 -14.84 -0.59 -9.55
N GLN A 199 -15.18 0.69 -9.37
CA GLN A 199 -14.95 1.70 -10.41
C GLN A 199 -13.47 1.96 -10.66
N VAL A 200 -12.61 1.90 -9.62
CA VAL A 200 -11.14 2.00 -9.79
C VAL A 200 -10.61 0.86 -10.65
N ALA A 201 -11.06 -0.38 -10.41
CA ALA A 201 -10.68 -1.54 -11.20
C ALA A 201 -11.09 -1.40 -12.68
N THR A 202 -12.30 -0.89 -12.95
CA THR A 202 -12.78 -0.62 -14.30
C THR A 202 -12.01 0.55 -14.94
N LEU A 203 -11.82 1.65 -14.19
CA LEU A 203 -11.11 2.84 -14.65
C LEU A 203 -9.68 2.51 -15.09
N MET A 204 -8.94 1.73 -14.27
CA MET A 204 -7.57 1.30 -14.60
C MET A 204 -7.50 0.45 -15.87
N GLN A 205 -8.56 -0.24 -16.23
CA GLN A 205 -8.60 -1.02 -17.47
C GLN A 205 -9.09 -0.20 -18.68
N ALA A 206 -9.68 0.97 -18.45
CA ALA A 206 -10.16 1.90 -19.49
C ALA A 206 -9.07 2.86 -20.00
N ILE A 207 -8.05 3.13 -19.20
CA ILE A 207 -6.98 4.11 -19.49
C ILE A 207 -5.90 3.56 -20.42
N ASP A 208 -5.02 4.45 -20.88
CA ASP A 208 -3.88 4.13 -21.74
C ASP A 208 -2.56 4.10 -20.98
N ALA A 209 -2.43 4.91 -19.92
CA ALA A 209 -1.29 4.90 -19.03
C ALA A 209 -1.68 5.36 -17.61
N PHE A 210 -0.96 4.86 -16.62
CA PHE A 210 -1.04 5.28 -15.23
C PHE A 210 0.18 6.13 -14.87
N LEU A 211 -0.02 7.28 -14.22
CA LEU A 211 1.05 8.23 -13.88
C LEU A 211 1.12 8.48 -12.39
N MET A 212 2.30 8.27 -11.78
CA MET A 212 2.57 8.59 -10.39
C MET A 212 3.79 9.50 -10.23
N THR A 213 3.60 10.68 -9.62
CA THR A 213 4.65 11.70 -9.40
C THR A 213 4.86 12.01 -7.92
N SER A 214 4.46 11.12 -7.02
CA SER A 214 4.48 11.33 -5.56
C SER A 214 5.88 11.67 -5.04
N TYR A 215 5.96 12.59 -4.06
CA TYR A 215 7.22 12.89 -3.37
C TYR A 215 7.68 11.75 -2.46
N THR A 216 6.77 10.98 -1.91
CA THR A 216 7.08 9.89 -0.98
C THR A 216 5.97 8.85 -0.94
N GLU A 217 6.36 7.58 -0.85
CA GLU A 217 5.49 6.42 -0.67
C GLU A 217 6.19 5.37 0.20
N GLY A 218 5.42 4.40 0.70
CA GLY A 218 5.99 3.19 1.33
C GLY A 218 6.04 2.04 0.33
N SER A 219 4.88 1.43 0.09
CA SER A 219 4.61 0.44 -0.96
C SER A 219 3.22 0.77 -1.52
N PRO A 220 3.14 1.60 -2.58
CA PRO A 220 1.87 2.16 -3.03
C PRO A 220 0.96 1.08 -3.62
N GLN A 221 -0.21 0.85 -2.98
CA GLN A 221 -1.18 -0.14 -3.44
C GLN A 221 -1.67 0.15 -4.85
N VAL A 222 -1.81 1.42 -5.20
CA VAL A 222 -2.28 1.85 -6.52
C VAL A 222 -1.38 1.38 -7.67
N ILE A 223 -0.08 1.17 -7.43
CA ILE A 223 0.84 0.56 -8.41
C ILE A 223 0.50 -0.92 -8.62
N LYS A 224 0.22 -1.66 -7.54
CA LYS A 224 -0.18 -3.07 -7.64
C LYS A 224 -1.53 -3.20 -8.32
N GLU A 225 -2.47 -2.30 -8.02
CA GLU A 225 -3.77 -2.22 -8.68
C GLU A 225 -3.62 -1.97 -10.19
N ALA A 226 -2.76 -1.03 -10.59
CA ALA A 226 -2.46 -0.76 -11.99
C ALA A 226 -1.80 -1.97 -12.68
N LEU A 227 -0.86 -2.64 -12.01
CA LEU A 227 -0.20 -3.86 -12.53
C LEU A 227 -1.21 -5.00 -12.74
N VAL A 228 -2.08 -5.26 -11.76
CA VAL A 228 -3.11 -6.32 -11.86
C VAL A 228 -4.10 -6.04 -12.98
N CYS A 229 -4.39 -4.77 -13.26
CA CYS A 229 -5.22 -4.35 -14.39
C CYS A 229 -4.48 -4.33 -15.73
N GLY A 230 -3.17 -4.57 -15.73
CA GLY A 230 -2.34 -4.57 -16.95
C GLY A 230 -2.09 -3.17 -17.50
N CYS A 231 -2.14 -2.11 -16.68
CA CYS A 231 -1.88 -0.75 -17.13
C CYS A 231 -0.39 -0.55 -17.46
N PRO A 232 -0.04 0.14 -18.56
CA PRO A 232 1.25 0.78 -18.71
C PRO A 232 1.45 1.82 -17.59
N ILE A 233 2.61 1.82 -16.93
CA ILE A 233 2.87 2.65 -15.76
C ILE A 233 4.06 3.56 -16.00
N VAL A 234 3.91 4.85 -15.69
CA VAL A 234 5.00 5.80 -15.56
C VAL A 234 5.04 6.30 -14.13
N SER A 235 6.16 6.17 -13.47
CA SER A 235 6.30 6.59 -12.08
C SER A 235 7.69 7.14 -11.77
N VAL A 236 7.75 8.09 -10.85
CA VAL A 236 9.00 8.45 -10.18
C VAL A 236 9.43 7.34 -9.22
N ASP A 237 10.72 7.29 -8.88
CA ASP A 237 11.30 6.25 -8.03
C ASP A 237 11.02 6.51 -6.53
N VAL A 238 9.85 6.10 -6.04
CA VAL A 238 9.43 6.23 -4.64
C VAL A 238 8.93 4.91 -4.06
N GLY A 239 9.11 4.72 -2.75
CA GLY A 239 8.74 3.46 -2.10
C GLY A 239 9.43 2.26 -2.73
N ASP A 240 8.67 1.23 -3.06
CA ASP A 240 9.11 0.02 -3.77
C ASP A 240 8.72 -0.01 -5.25
N VAL A 241 8.40 1.14 -5.85
CA VAL A 241 7.90 1.20 -7.23
C VAL A 241 8.89 0.58 -8.21
N ARG A 242 10.18 0.92 -8.11
CA ARG A 242 11.20 0.36 -8.99
C ARG A 242 11.19 -1.17 -8.95
N GLU A 243 11.17 -1.76 -7.77
CA GLU A 243 11.15 -3.22 -7.62
C GLU A 243 9.87 -3.86 -8.18
N ARG A 244 8.79 -3.08 -8.31
CA ARG A 244 7.49 -3.59 -8.80
C ARG A 244 7.35 -3.52 -10.30
N ILE A 245 7.91 -2.49 -10.96
CA ILE A 245 7.64 -2.23 -12.38
C ILE A 245 8.85 -2.41 -13.29
N ASP A 246 10.07 -2.50 -12.74
CA ASP A 246 11.27 -2.67 -13.54
C ASP A 246 11.24 -4.01 -14.30
N GLY A 247 11.63 -3.98 -15.56
CA GLY A 247 11.60 -5.15 -16.46
C GLY A 247 10.20 -5.56 -16.94
N ILE A 248 9.14 -4.78 -16.66
CA ILE A 248 7.81 -5.01 -17.23
C ILE A 248 7.63 -4.10 -18.45
N ASP A 249 7.46 -4.69 -19.63
CA ASP A 249 7.24 -3.94 -20.88
C ASP A 249 6.06 -2.99 -20.74
N GLY A 250 6.25 -1.73 -21.17
CA GLY A 250 5.26 -0.66 -21.06
C GLY A 250 5.25 0.07 -19.70
N CYS A 251 6.12 -0.33 -18.76
CA CYS A 251 6.29 0.33 -17.48
C CYS A 251 7.64 1.04 -17.41
N HIS A 252 7.66 2.27 -16.88
CA HIS A 252 8.85 3.13 -16.86
C HIS A 252 9.03 3.80 -15.50
N VAL A 253 10.22 3.67 -14.92
CA VAL A 253 10.67 4.50 -13.79
C VAL A 253 11.41 5.71 -14.36
N SER A 254 10.88 6.90 -14.07
CA SER A 254 11.39 8.17 -14.59
C SER A 254 12.10 9.00 -13.53
N ALA A 255 12.97 9.89 -13.94
CA ALA A 255 13.42 10.99 -13.09
C ALA A 255 12.24 11.92 -12.75
N SER A 256 12.38 12.65 -11.63
CA SER A 256 11.31 13.56 -11.14
C SER A 256 11.43 14.95 -11.81
N ASP A 257 11.41 14.97 -13.13
CA ASP A 257 11.40 16.18 -13.95
C ASP A 257 10.41 16.06 -15.12
N VAL A 258 10.01 17.20 -15.65
CA VAL A 258 8.96 17.32 -16.66
C VAL A 258 9.29 16.56 -17.94
N GLN A 259 10.52 16.74 -18.46
CA GLN A 259 10.92 16.17 -19.74
C GLN A 259 11.01 14.64 -19.69
N SER A 260 11.69 14.12 -18.67
CA SER A 260 11.82 12.66 -18.46
C SER A 260 10.46 11.97 -18.31
N LEU A 261 9.52 12.60 -17.57
CA LEU A 261 8.17 12.07 -17.42
C LEU A 261 7.36 12.12 -18.71
N ALA A 262 7.47 13.22 -19.48
CA ALA A 262 6.79 13.36 -20.77
C ALA A 262 7.27 12.30 -21.77
N ASP A 263 8.57 12.06 -21.83
CA ASP A 263 9.15 11.06 -22.74
C ASP A 263 8.75 9.63 -22.35
N ALA A 264 8.75 9.32 -21.05
CA ALA A 264 8.24 8.05 -20.52
C ALA A 264 6.73 7.86 -20.80
N LEU A 265 5.93 8.93 -20.68
CA LEU A 265 4.49 8.89 -21.00
C LEU A 265 4.25 8.59 -22.49
N LYS A 266 5.01 9.24 -23.39
CA LYS A 266 4.91 8.95 -24.83
C LYS A 266 5.22 7.48 -25.13
N GLN A 267 6.25 6.90 -24.50
CA GLN A 267 6.59 5.49 -24.65
C GLN A 267 5.48 4.58 -24.12
N ALA A 268 4.95 4.85 -22.91
CA ALA A 268 3.86 4.08 -22.33
C ALA A 268 2.58 4.14 -23.18
N LEU A 269 2.24 5.33 -23.72
CA LEU A 269 1.09 5.51 -24.61
C LEU A 269 1.28 4.84 -25.99
N ALA A 270 2.52 4.75 -26.48
CA ALA A 270 2.85 4.05 -27.72
C ALA A 270 2.84 2.53 -27.57
N PHE A 271 3.02 2.01 -26.34
CA PHE A 271 2.96 0.57 -26.04
C PHE A 271 1.62 -0.06 -26.43
N GLY A 272 0.50 0.63 -26.20
CA GLY A 272 -0.81 0.40 -26.79
C GLY A 272 -1.51 -0.92 -26.45
N ARG A 273 -0.97 -1.71 -25.50
CA ARG A 273 -1.52 -3.00 -25.06
C ARG A 273 -1.46 -3.17 -23.55
N LYS A 274 -2.03 -4.23 -23.01
CA LYS A 274 -1.89 -4.58 -21.59
C LYS A 274 -0.46 -5.07 -21.29
N THR A 275 0.05 -4.70 -20.11
CA THR A 275 1.32 -5.20 -19.58
C THR A 275 1.15 -6.58 -18.96
N ARG A 276 2.27 -7.27 -18.67
CA ARG A 276 2.28 -8.51 -17.89
C ARG A 276 2.39 -8.24 -16.37
N GLY A 277 1.82 -7.15 -15.91
CA GLY A 277 1.89 -6.76 -14.50
C GLY A 277 1.19 -7.74 -13.56
N ARG A 278 0.06 -8.33 -14.00
CA ARG A 278 -0.68 -9.33 -13.20
C ARG A 278 0.15 -10.59 -12.94
N GLU A 279 0.82 -11.10 -13.97
CA GLU A 279 1.72 -12.25 -13.84
C GLU A 279 2.91 -11.93 -12.94
N ALA A 280 3.43 -10.71 -13.00
CA ALA A 280 4.51 -10.26 -12.12
C ALA A 280 4.05 -10.22 -10.65
N ILE A 281 2.86 -9.72 -10.34
CA ILE A 281 2.28 -9.74 -8.99
C ILE A 281 2.19 -11.16 -8.43
N ILE A 282 1.73 -12.13 -9.24
CA ILE A 282 1.61 -13.53 -8.83
C ILE A 282 3.00 -14.15 -8.62
N ARG A 283 3.92 -13.97 -9.58
CA ARG A 283 5.30 -14.48 -9.53
C ARG A 283 6.06 -13.96 -8.30
N ASP A 284 5.88 -12.69 -7.97
CA ASP A 284 6.60 -12.03 -6.87
C ASP A 284 5.96 -12.28 -5.49
N GLY A 285 4.92 -13.09 -5.44
CA GLY A 285 4.26 -13.49 -4.18
C GLY A 285 3.50 -12.36 -3.50
N LEU A 286 2.87 -11.47 -4.28
CA LEU A 286 2.20 -10.25 -3.79
C LEU A 286 0.68 -10.36 -3.72
N THR A 287 0.10 -11.53 -3.97
CA THR A 287 -1.34 -11.74 -3.73
C THR A 287 -1.65 -11.77 -2.24
N ASN A 288 -2.87 -11.42 -1.85
CA ASN A 288 -3.32 -11.47 -0.47
C ASN A 288 -3.12 -12.85 0.16
N THR A 289 -3.36 -13.92 -0.59
CA THR A 289 -3.13 -15.30 -0.13
C THR A 289 -1.67 -15.58 0.20
N GLN A 290 -0.75 -15.17 -0.69
CA GLN A 290 0.69 -15.39 -0.50
C GLN A 290 1.26 -14.52 0.64
N ILE A 291 0.82 -13.27 0.74
CA ILE A 291 1.23 -12.35 1.82
C ILE A 291 0.71 -12.80 3.18
N SER A 292 -0.57 -13.21 3.26
CA SER A 292 -1.16 -13.69 4.52
C SER A 292 -0.50 -14.98 5.01
N ALA A 293 -0.11 -15.88 4.12
CA ALA A 293 0.67 -17.07 4.47
C ALA A 293 2.02 -16.69 5.10
N ARG A 294 2.79 -15.77 4.49
CA ARG A 294 4.07 -15.28 5.04
C ARG A 294 3.92 -14.61 6.41
N ILE A 295 2.81 -13.87 6.62
CA ILE A 295 2.53 -13.26 7.92
C ILE A 295 2.18 -14.33 8.96
N LYS A 296 1.36 -15.32 8.61
CA LYS A 296 1.03 -16.45 9.48
C LYS A 296 2.29 -17.26 9.88
N ASP A 297 3.19 -17.51 8.92
CA ASP A 297 4.47 -18.17 9.20
C ASP A 297 5.33 -17.35 10.18
N THR A 298 5.33 -16.02 10.03
CA THR A 298 5.97 -15.12 10.99
C THR A 298 5.38 -15.28 12.39
N TYR A 299 4.06 -15.32 12.52
CA TYR A 299 3.39 -15.53 13.81
C TYR A 299 3.79 -16.90 14.43
N SER A 300 3.73 -17.96 13.63
CA SER A 300 4.09 -19.30 14.07
C SER A 300 5.54 -19.36 14.57
N SER A 301 6.47 -18.72 13.86
CA SER A 301 7.89 -18.66 14.25
C SER A 301 8.13 -17.94 15.57
N ILE A 302 7.28 -16.97 15.92
CA ILE A 302 7.37 -16.21 17.17
C ILE A 302 6.86 -17.03 18.34
N LEU A 303 5.82 -17.82 18.15
CA LEU A 303 5.18 -18.63 19.19
C LEU A 303 5.97 -19.92 19.50
N CYS A 304 6.78 -20.40 18.55
CA CYS A 304 7.67 -21.56 18.74
C CYS A 304 8.99 -21.23 19.43
N ARG A 305 9.32 -19.96 19.63
CA ARG A 305 10.53 -19.46 20.33
C ARG A 305 10.23 -19.04 21.75
#